data_59d7007ac739ddeee9dc8405276b7ba1
#
_entry.id   59d7007ac739ddeee9dc8405276b7ba1
#
_cell.length_a   1.000
_cell.length_b   1.000
_cell.length_c   1.000
_cell.angle_alpha   90.00
_cell.angle_beta   90.00
_cell.angle_gamma   90.00
#
_symmetry.space_group_name_H-M   'P 1'
#
loop_
_entity.id
_entity.type
_entity.pdbx_description
1 polymer ?
#
loop_
_entity_poly.entity_id
_entity_poly.type
_entity_poly.pdbx_seq_one_letter_code
_entity_poly.pdbx_strand_id
1 'polypeptide(L)'
;DWLEKIAIPYVATAVRWFQTVRIGIEGSRIWDMVETHLPRSKFGWSLNPGHFIAADEWVSTPFMEGSSVRLQSGNYIQYDLIICPKPPYFGANLEDGVVLADEELRAVLKAKFPSVWTRFERRRHYLQDVLGIGLADDVLPMSDILGYYRPFLLNKTSAFAIR
;
A
#
# COMPACT_ATOMS: atom_id res chain seq x y z
N ASP A 1 3.14 -20.44 -12.69
CA ASP A 1 2.40 -20.99 -11.55
C ASP A 1 2.54 -20.13 -10.28
N TRP A 2 3.77 -19.78 -9.81
CA TRP A 2 3.99 -18.88 -8.68
C TRP A 2 3.46 -17.46 -9.00
N LEU A 3 3.68 -16.98 -10.21
CA LEU A 3 3.18 -15.69 -10.67
C LEU A 3 1.64 -15.61 -10.52
N GLU A 4 0.93 -16.61 -11.02
CA GLU A 4 -0.53 -16.64 -11.03
C GLU A 4 -1.13 -16.90 -9.64
N LYS A 5 -0.53 -17.80 -8.87
CA LYS A 5 -1.09 -18.27 -7.60
C LYS A 5 -0.68 -17.43 -6.40
N ILE A 6 0.43 -16.72 -6.50
CA ILE A 6 1.01 -15.96 -5.38
C ILE A 6 1.18 -14.48 -5.74
N ALA A 7 1.99 -14.16 -6.76
CA ALA A 7 2.36 -12.77 -7.03
C ALA A 7 1.16 -11.91 -7.48
N ILE A 8 0.36 -12.38 -8.43
CA ILE A 8 -0.80 -11.62 -8.92
C ILE A 8 -1.82 -11.37 -7.81
N PRO A 9 -2.30 -12.37 -7.04
CA PRO A 9 -3.19 -12.11 -5.92
C PRO A 9 -2.60 -11.18 -4.87
N TYR A 10 -1.32 -11.31 -4.58
CA TYR A 10 -0.61 -10.46 -3.63
C TYR A 10 -0.56 -9.00 -4.09
N VAL A 11 -0.09 -8.74 -5.32
CA VAL A 11 -0.03 -7.38 -5.86
C VAL A 11 -1.43 -6.78 -6.05
N ALA A 12 -2.41 -7.58 -6.49
CA ALA A 12 -3.80 -7.13 -6.58
C ALA A 12 -4.36 -6.69 -5.22
N THR A 13 -3.96 -7.36 -4.13
CA THR A 13 -4.35 -6.95 -2.77
C THR A 13 -3.63 -5.67 -2.34
N ALA A 14 -2.34 -5.54 -2.63
CA ALA A 14 -1.61 -4.29 -2.40
C ALA A 14 -2.26 -3.12 -3.14
N VAL A 15 -2.61 -3.29 -4.41
CA VAL A 15 -3.34 -2.27 -5.19
C VAL A 15 -4.66 -1.89 -4.52
N ARG A 16 -5.46 -2.87 -4.07
CA ARG A 16 -6.71 -2.59 -3.35
C ARG A 16 -6.48 -1.84 -2.05
N TRP A 17 -5.38 -2.12 -1.35
CA TRP A 17 -4.99 -1.37 -0.16
C TRP A 17 -4.79 0.10 -0.49
N PHE A 18 -4.00 0.43 -1.53
CA PHE A 18 -3.77 1.80 -1.98
C PHE A 18 -5.04 2.50 -2.48
N GLN A 19 -5.96 1.77 -3.12
CA GLN A 19 -7.25 2.30 -3.57
C GLN A 19 -8.25 2.54 -2.44
N THR A 20 -8.09 1.82 -1.32
CA THR A 20 -9.04 1.85 -0.21
C THR A 20 -8.63 2.84 0.89
N VAL A 21 -7.33 2.98 1.12
CA VAL A 21 -6.80 3.85 2.17
C VAL A 21 -7.14 5.32 1.89
N ARG A 22 -7.62 6.02 2.94
CA ARG A 22 -8.00 7.45 2.87
C ARG A 22 -8.26 7.98 4.29
N ILE A 23 -8.35 9.28 4.43
CA ILE A 23 -8.76 9.93 5.68
C ILE A 23 -10.17 9.45 6.07
N GLY A 24 -10.36 9.16 7.35
CA GLY A 24 -11.64 8.76 7.96
C GLY A 24 -11.96 7.27 7.86
N ILE A 25 -11.22 6.47 7.09
CA ILE A 25 -11.45 5.02 7.05
C ILE A 25 -11.05 4.37 8.37
N GLU A 26 -11.81 3.39 8.82
CA GLU A 26 -11.48 2.56 9.98
C GLU A 26 -10.44 1.50 9.59
N GLY A 27 -9.49 1.25 10.48
CA GLY A 27 -8.43 0.27 10.24
C GLY A 27 -8.94 -1.14 10.00
N SER A 28 -10.04 -1.53 10.65
CA SER A 28 -10.70 -2.83 10.41
C SER A 28 -11.13 -3.01 8.95
N ARG A 29 -11.53 -1.95 8.25
CA ARG A 29 -11.93 -2.05 6.84
C ARG A 29 -10.77 -2.48 5.94
N ILE A 30 -9.57 -2.00 6.25
CA ILE A 30 -8.36 -2.44 5.53
C ILE A 30 -8.03 -3.90 5.88
N TRP A 31 -8.13 -4.27 7.16
CA TRP A 31 -7.93 -5.64 7.60
C TRP A 31 -8.89 -6.61 6.90
N ASP A 32 -10.19 -6.33 6.93
CA ASP A 32 -11.23 -7.17 6.33
C ASP A 32 -11.04 -7.31 4.81
N MET A 33 -10.68 -6.21 4.15
CA MET A 33 -10.38 -6.21 2.71
C MET A 33 -9.19 -7.13 2.40
N VAL A 34 -8.11 -7.04 3.18
CA VAL A 34 -6.94 -7.90 2.98
C VAL A 34 -7.27 -9.36 3.26
N GLU A 35 -7.94 -9.67 4.38
CA GLU A 35 -8.33 -11.05 4.71
C GLU A 35 -9.27 -11.65 3.65
N THR A 36 -10.16 -10.83 3.07
CA THR A 36 -11.06 -11.27 1.99
C THR A 36 -10.31 -11.63 0.70
N HIS A 37 -9.34 -10.83 0.30
CA HIS A 37 -8.66 -11.00 -0.99
C HIS A 37 -7.37 -11.83 -0.90
N LEU A 38 -6.78 -11.89 0.29
CA LEU A 38 -5.54 -12.61 0.56
C LEU A 38 -5.66 -13.39 1.89
N PRO A 39 -6.52 -14.41 1.98
CA PRO A 39 -6.79 -15.11 3.24
C PRO A 39 -5.52 -15.63 3.91
N ARG A 40 -5.35 -15.33 5.21
CA ARG A 40 -4.18 -15.78 6.00
C ARG A 40 -4.00 -17.29 5.98
N SER A 41 -5.09 -18.03 6.00
CA SER A 41 -5.07 -19.51 5.95
C SER A 41 -4.36 -20.06 4.70
N LYS A 42 -4.40 -19.31 3.59
CA LYS A 42 -3.78 -19.67 2.31
C LYS A 42 -2.40 -19.04 2.11
N PHE A 43 -2.27 -17.76 2.46
CA PHE A 43 -1.08 -16.97 2.16
C PHE A 43 -0.11 -16.84 3.33
N GLY A 44 -0.50 -17.27 4.53
CA GLY A 44 0.39 -17.41 5.68
C GLY A 44 0.92 -16.11 6.27
N TRP A 45 0.30 -14.96 5.97
CA TRP A 45 0.71 -13.72 6.61
C TRP A 45 0.29 -13.69 8.09
N SER A 46 1.15 -13.19 8.96
CA SER A 46 0.97 -13.21 10.42
C SER A 46 1.01 -11.83 11.06
N LEU A 47 1.65 -10.87 10.41
CA LEU A 47 1.67 -9.47 10.82
C LEU A 47 0.39 -8.76 10.33
N ASN A 48 0.28 -7.49 10.68
CA ASN A 48 -0.80 -6.65 10.17
C ASN A 48 -0.58 -6.26 8.69
N PRO A 49 -1.61 -5.81 7.97
CA PRO A 49 -1.49 -5.39 6.58
C PRO A 49 -0.96 -3.95 6.42
N GLY A 50 -0.03 -3.57 7.26
CA GLY A 50 0.62 -2.26 7.30
C GLY A 50 0.60 -1.63 8.69
N HIS A 51 1.27 -0.51 8.85
CA HIS A 51 1.47 0.16 10.13
C HIS A 51 1.72 1.66 9.94
N PHE A 52 1.71 2.42 11.03
CA PHE A 52 2.21 3.78 11.03
C PHE A 52 3.74 3.79 10.90
N ILE A 53 4.29 4.76 10.20
CA ILE A 53 5.71 5.03 10.22
C ILE A 53 6.00 5.90 11.45
N ALA A 54 6.56 5.28 12.47
CA ALA A 54 6.88 5.89 13.77
C ALA A 54 8.04 5.14 14.44
N ALA A 55 8.38 5.52 15.67
CA ALA A 55 9.45 4.86 16.43
C ALA A 55 9.14 3.38 16.75
N ASP A 56 7.88 3.03 16.90
CA ASP A 56 7.37 1.69 17.23
C ASP A 56 6.70 1.03 16.01
N GLU A 57 7.41 0.95 14.90
CA GLU A 57 6.89 0.61 13.58
C GLU A 57 5.81 -0.48 13.56
N TRP A 58 6.16 -1.73 13.86
CA TRP A 58 5.26 -2.88 13.65
C TRP A 58 4.12 -2.96 14.64
N VAL A 59 4.30 -2.48 15.86
CA VAL A 59 3.27 -2.53 16.90
C VAL A 59 2.31 -1.35 16.79
N SER A 60 2.70 -0.30 16.07
CA SER A 60 1.88 0.90 15.84
C SER A 60 1.04 0.74 14.57
N THR A 61 0.03 -0.12 14.62
CA THR A 61 -0.86 -0.36 13.46
C THR A 61 -2.32 -0.04 13.78
N PRO A 62 -3.01 0.69 12.90
CA PRO A 62 -4.45 0.81 12.94
C PRO A 62 -5.15 -0.39 12.30
N PHE A 63 -4.44 -1.21 11.51
CA PHE A 63 -4.98 -2.25 10.65
C PHE A 63 -5.08 -3.59 11.38
N MET A 64 -6.08 -3.71 12.23
CA MET A 64 -6.36 -4.91 13.03
C MET A 64 -7.82 -5.30 12.90
N GLU A 65 -8.10 -6.57 13.15
CA GLU A 65 -9.47 -7.08 13.23
C GLU A 65 -10.28 -6.28 14.25
N GLY A 66 -11.44 -5.77 13.83
CA GLY A 66 -12.31 -4.99 14.69
C GLY A 66 -11.80 -3.59 15.09
N SER A 67 -10.69 -3.13 14.54
CA SER A 67 -10.15 -1.81 14.87
C SER A 67 -11.07 -0.67 14.46
N SER A 68 -11.44 0.18 15.40
CA SER A 68 -12.19 1.43 15.18
C SER A 68 -11.31 2.66 14.97
N VAL A 69 -10.00 2.50 14.94
CA VAL A 69 -9.06 3.60 14.70
C VAL A 69 -9.29 4.16 13.29
N ARG A 70 -9.57 5.46 13.21
CA ARG A 70 -9.75 6.17 11.94
C ARG A 70 -8.47 6.86 11.52
N LEU A 71 -8.13 6.68 10.24
CA LEU A 71 -6.99 7.38 9.66
C LEU A 71 -7.25 8.89 9.57
N GLN A 72 -6.21 9.68 9.81
CA GLN A 72 -6.28 11.14 9.88
C GLN A 72 -5.27 11.80 8.94
N SER A 73 -5.51 13.09 8.66
CA SER A 73 -4.51 13.93 8.00
C SER A 73 -3.22 13.98 8.81
N GLY A 74 -2.08 13.91 8.14
CA GLY A 74 -0.75 13.81 8.75
C GLY A 74 -0.30 12.38 9.07
N ASN A 75 -1.18 11.37 8.96
CA ASN A 75 -0.72 9.99 9.12
C ASN A 75 0.23 9.61 7.98
N TYR A 76 1.41 9.12 8.35
CA TYR A 76 2.31 8.41 7.46
C TYR A 76 2.18 6.92 7.75
N ILE A 77 1.72 6.17 6.78
CA ILE A 77 1.43 4.74 6.90
C ILE A 77 2.13 3.96 5.79
N GLN A 78 2.46 2.73 6.08
CA GLN A 78 3.14 1.83 5.15
C GLN A 78 2.29 0.58 4.94
N TYR A 79 2.09 0.20 3.68
CA TYR A 79 1.76 -1.17 3.33
C TYR A 79 2.99 -2.02 3.60
N ASP A 80 2.86 -3.00 4.46
CA ASP A 80 3.93 -3.97 4.77
C ASP A 80 3.27 -5.31 5.10
N LEU A 81 3.06 -6.11 4.09
CA LEU A 81 2.39 -7.40 4.21
C LEU A 81 3.31 -8.51 3.74
N ILE A 82 3.86 -9.25 4.68
CA ILE A 82 4.77 -10.37 4.43
C ILE A 82 3.95 -11.64 4.32
N ILE A 83 3.96 -12.28 3.15
CA ILE A 83 3.30 -13.57 2.94
C ILE A 83 4.29 -14.73 3.02
N CYS A 84 3.85 -15.82 3.67
CA CYS A 84 4.62 -17.07 3.83
C CYS A 84 3.74 -18.27 3.45
N PRO A 85 3.41 -18.44 2.17
CA PRO A 85 2.59 -19.56 1.73
C PRO A 85 3.30 -20.90 1.97
N LYS A 86 2.52 -21.97 2.02
CA LYS A 86 3.09 -23.33 2.18
C LYS A 86 3.84 -23.77 0.91
N PRO A 87 4.83 -24.65 1.04
CA PRO A 87 5.49 -25.25 -0.12
C PRO A 87 4.48 -25.81 -1.13
N PRO A 88 4.77 -25.76 -2.44
CA PRO A 88 6.08 -25.43 -3.04
C PRO A 88 6.31 -23.94 -3.31
N TYR A 89 5.47 -23.04 -2.81
CA TYR A 89 5.56 -21.61 -3.11
C TYR A 89 6.45 -20.88 -2.12
N PHE A 90 7.15 -19.87 -2.62
CA PHE A 90 7.93 -18.93 -1.81
C PHE A 90 7.08 -17.73 -1.44
N GLY A 91 7.45 -17.09 -0.31
CA GLY A 91 6.84 -15.85 0.15
C GLY A 91 7.15 -14.65 -0.74
N ALA A 92 6.53 -13.55 -0.41
CA ALA A 92 6.78 -12.25 -1.02
C ALA A 92 6.60 -11.16 0.04
N ASN A 93 7.34 -10.08 -0.14
CA ASN A 93 7.17 -8.83 0.60
C ASN A 93 7.21 -7.65 -0.36
N LEU A 94 6.35 -6.68 -0.11
CA LEU A 94 6.33 -5.37 -0.74
C LEU A 94 6.05 -4.36 0.36
N GLU A 95 6.92 -3.38 0.45
CA GLU A 95 6.77 -2.26 1.38
C GLU A 95 6.68 -0.96 0.59
N ASP A 96 5.63 -0.21 0.81
CA ASP A 96 5.46 1.11 0.20
C ASP A 96 4.57 1.99 1.08
N GLY A 97 4.93 3.26 1.16
CA GLY A 97 4.32 4.19 2.10
C GLY A 97 3.51 5.28 1.43
N VAL A 98 2.52 5.78 2.18
CA VAL A 98 1.74 6.97 1.81
C VAL A 98 1.60 7.91 2.99
N VAL A 99 1.51 9.20 2.70
CA VAL A 99 1.05 10.22 3.65
C VAL A 99 -0.39 10.57 3.31
N LEU A 100 -1.24 10.64 4.32
CA LEU A 100 -2.59 11.17 4.19
C LEU A 100 -2.57 12.68 4.45
N ALA A 101 -3.09 13.44 3.51
CA ALA A 101 -3.08 14.90 3.57
C ALA A 101 -4.44 15.46 3.12
N ASP A 102 -5.14 16.12 4.04
CA ASP A 102 -6.32 16.90 3.70
C ASP A 102 -5.98 18.10 2.81
N GLU A 103 -6.98 18.86 2.44
CA GLU A 103 -6.81 20.02 1.55
C GLU A 103 -5.87 21.08 2.15
N GLU A 104 -5.97 21.32 3.46
CA GLU A 104 -5.14 22.30 4.15
C GLU A 104 -3.67 21.88 4.14
N LEU A 105 -3.37 20.63 4.51
CA LEU A 105 -2.01 20.11 4.49
C LEU A 105 -1.44 20.08 3.07
N ARG A 106 -2.24 19.70 2.06
CA ARG A 106 -1.81 19.76 0.66
C ARG A 106 -1.48 21.19 0.22
N ALA A 107 -2.27 22.18 0.61
CA ALA A 107 -2.01 23.59 0.32
C ALA A 107 -0.69 24.05 0.96
N VAL A 108 -0.42 23.68 2.21
CA VAL A 108 0.84 23.98 2.90
C VAL A 108 2.03 23.33 2.17
N LEU A 109 1.91 22.07 1.78
CA LEU A 109 2.97 21.36 1.05
C LEU A 109 3.28 22.02 -0.29
N LYS A 110 2.25 22.41 -1.04
CA LYS A 110 2.43 23.14 -2.31
C LYS A 110 3.17 24.48 -2.11
N ALA A 111 2.75 25.24 -1.10
CA ALA A 111 3.29 26.59 -0.89
C ALA A 111 4.70 26.57 -0.30
N LYS A 112 4.95 25.72 0.69
CA LYS A 112 6.21 25.73 1.44
C LYS A 112 7.26 24.75 0.93
N PHE A 113 6.83 23.66 0.27
CA PHE A 113 7.71 22.58 -0.18
C PHE A 113 7.43 22.18 -1.64
N PRO A 114 7.53 23.11 -2.60
CA PRO A 114 7.12 22.85 -3.98
C PRO A 114 7.89 21.70 -4.65
N SER A 115 9.16 21.51 -4.33
CA SER A 115 9.95 20.40 -4.87
C SER A 115 9.49 19.02 -4.35
N VAL A 116 9.02 18.96 -3.10
CA VAL A 116 8.41 17.75 -2.52
C VAL A 116 7.05 17.50 -3.15
N TRP A 117 6.25 18.56 -3.29
CA TRP A 117 4.94 18.48 -3.95
C TRP A 117 5.04 17.92 -5.38
N THR A 118 5.96 18.45 -6.20
CA THR A 118 6.19 17.94 -7.56
C THR A 118 6.52 16.45 -7.58
N ARG A 119 7.23 15.93 -6.57
CA ARG A 119 7.49 14.49 -6.47
C ARG A 119 6.23 13.68 -6.16
N PHE A 120 5.33 14.19 -5.32
CA PHE A 120 4.04 13.56 -5.09
C PHE A 120 3.19 13.53 -6.36
N GLU A 121 3.08 14.64 -7.07
CA GLU A 121 2.32 14.72 -8.32
C GLU A 121 2.85 13.72 -9.36
N ARG A 122 4.17 13.63 -9.54
CA ARG A 122 4.78 12.67 -10.46
C ARG A 122 4.47 11.22 -10.08
N ARG A 123 4.52 10.89 -8.78
CA ARG A 123 4.21 9.54 -8.30
C ARG A 123 2.72 9.21 -8.47
N ARG A 124 1.85 10.14 -8.13
CA ARG A 124 0.41 10.00 -8.37
C ARG A 124 0.12 9.77 -9.84
N HIS A 125 0.68 10.60 -10.72
CA HIS A 125 0.56 10.42 -12.18
C HIS A 125 1.02 9.03 -12.61
N TYR A 126 2.18 8.57 -12.15
CA TYR A 126 2.68 7.24 -12.50
C TYR A 126 1.73 6.13 -12.03
N LEU A 127 1.29 6.15 -10.77
CA LEU A 127 0.38 5.14 -10.24
C LEU A 127 -0.99 5.16 -10.93
N GLN A 128 -1.57 6.35 -11.12
CA GLN A 128 -2.93 6.48 -11.66
C GLN A 128 -2.98 6.32 -13.18
N ASP A 129 -2.12 7.02 -13.90
CA ASP A 129 -2.24 7.16 -15.36
C ASP A 129 -1.41 6.10 -16.11
N VAL A 130 -0.32 5.60 -15.52
CA VAL A 130 0.53 4.57 -16.13
C VAL A 130 0.15 3.16 -15.66
N LEU A 131 -0.07 2.99 -14.34
CA LEU A 131 -0.36 1.67 -13.78
C LEU A 131 -1.86 1.39 -13.58
N GLY A 132 -2.74 2.38 -13.74
CA GLY A 132 -4.19 2.23 -13.57
C GLY A 132 -4.64 2.11 -12.10
N ILE A 133 -3.83 2.54 -11.14
CA ILE A 133 -4.12 2.43 -9.70
C ILE A 133 -4.77 3.73 -9.21
N GLY A 134 -6.10 3.74 -9.09
CA GLY A 134 -6.82 4.91 -8.58
C GLY A 134 -6.49 5.21 -7.12
N LEU A 135 -6.09 6.45 -6.84
CA LEU A 135 -5.79 6.93 -5.49
C LEU A 135 -6.82 7.99 -5.08
N ALA A 136 -7.26 7.98 -3.83
CA ALA A 136 -8.02 9.09 -3.27
C ALA A 136 -7.16 10.37 -3.26
N ASP A 137 -7.82 11.54 -3.29
CA ASP A 137 -7.11 12.84 -3.41
C ASP A 137 -6.20 13.13 -2.21
N ASP A 138 -6.54 12.60 -1.06
CA ASP A 138 -5.80 12.76 0.18
C ASP A 138 -4.62 11.79 0.33
N VAL A 139 -4.39 10.88 -0.63
CA VAL A 139 -3.29 9.91 -0.61
C VAL A 139 -2.09 10.43 -1.40
N LEU A 140 -0.99 10.66 -0.70
CA LEU A 140 0.29 11.10 -1.26
C LEU A 140 1.33 9.97 -1.20
N PRO A 141 1.65 9.30 -2.35
CA PRO A 141 2.60 8.20 -2.36
C PRO A 141 4.03 8.67 -2.04
N MET A 142 4.71 7.97 -1.14
CA MET A 142 6.09 8.26 -0.75
C MET A 142 7.11 7.67 -1.69
N SER A 143 6.73 6.62 -2.43
CA SER A 143 7.54 6.02 -3.49
C SER A 143 6.69 5.66 -4.71
N ASP A 144 7.28 5.06 -5.71
CA ASP A 144 6.65 4.54 -6.92
C ASP A 144 7.01 3.05 -7.16
N ILE A 145 7.37 2.34 -6.09
CA ILE A 145 7.83 0.96 -6.18
C ILE A 145 6.70 -0.06 -6.34
N LEU A 146 5.47 0.29 -6.03
CA LEU A 146 4.33 -0.63 -6.10
C LEU A 146 4.22 -1.31 -7.48
N GLY A 147 4.40 -0.55 -8.56
CA GLY A 147 4.39 -1.08 -9.91
C GLY A 147 5.64 -1.90 -10.27
N TYR A 148 6.72 -1.72 -9.52
CA TYR A 148 7.98 -2.42 -9.77
C TYR A 148 8.10 -3.73 -9.00
N TYR A 149 7.02 -4.27 -8.49
CA TYR A 149 7.07 -5.61 -7.91
C TYR A 149 7.52 -6.62 -8.98
N ARG A 150 8.77 -7.05 -8.82
CA ARG A 150 9.43 -7.93 -9.79
C ARG A 150 9.34 -9.36 -9.30
N PRO A 151 8.58 -10.23 -9.99
CA PRO A 151 8.57 -11.64 -9.65
C PRO A 151 9.93 -12.32 -9.89
N PHE A 152 10.77 -11.69 -10.74
CA PHE A 152 12.12 -12.15 -11.04
C PHE A 152 13.11 -11.02 -10.80
N LEU A 153 14.07 -11.26 -9.92
CA LEU A 153 15.04 -10.28 -9.45
C LEU A 153 15.75 -9.49 -10.58
N LEU A 154 15.99 -10.11 -11.71
CA LEU A 154 16.69 -9.50 -12.85
C LEU A 154 15.78 -8.83 -13.88
N ASN A 155 14.47 -8.94 -13.75
CA ASN A 155 13.55 -8.28 -14.65
C ASN A 155 13.43 -6.78 -14.30
N LYS A 156 14.01 -5.94 -15.16
CA LYS A 156 14.02 -4.47 -14.99
C LYS A 156 13.07 -3.74 -15.94
N THR A 157 12.36 -4.47 -16.78
CA THR A 157 11.57 -3.90 -17.90
C THR A 157 10.07 -4.13 -17.76
N SER A 158 9.64 -4.86 -16.75
CA SER A 158 8.23 -5.19 -16.55
C SER A 158 7.74 -4.65 -15.19
N ALA A 159 6.49 -4.21 -15.17
CA ALA A 159 5.77 -3.81 -13.96
C ALA A 159 4.36 -4.41 -14.00
N PHE A 160 3.75 -4.56 -12.83
CA PHE A 160 2.32 -4.86 -12.74
C PHE A 160 1.51 -3.60 -13.02
N ALA A 161 0.44 -3.75 -13.79
CA ALA A 161 -0.51 -2.68 -14.06
C ALA A 161 -1.94 -3.24 -14.08
N ILE A 162 -2.92 -2.38 -13.81
CA ILE A 162 -4.35 -2.69 -13.96
C ILE A 162 -4.76 -2.30 -15.39
N ARG A 163 -5.52 -3.18 -16.04
CA ARG A 163 -6.06 -2.96 -17.38
C ARG A 163 -7.58 -3.07 -17.35
#